data_adf7672dbaed2fcc7045bf13db73f3b4
#
_entry.id   adf7672dbaed2fcc7045bf13db73f3b4
#
_cell.length_a   1.000
_cell.length_b   1.000
_cell.length_c   1.000
_cell.angle_alpha   90.00
_cell.angle_beta   90.00
_cell.angle_gamma   90.00
#
_symmetry.space_group_name_H-M   'P 1'
#
loop_
_entity.id
_entity.type
_entity.pdbx_description
1 polymer ?
#
loop_
_entity_poly.entity_id
_entity_poly.type
_entity_poly.pdbx_seq_one_letter_code
_entity_poly.pdbx_strand_id
1 'polypeptide(L)'
;MAICLSDTCFGHTLLFIGKTKLLLLMAATLILQHSTTAADGAAGAGNSSLAKPGCRDKCGNVSIPYPFGIGKDCFREGFEVYCSTPDKVPILNTSGTPLLEINLNFGEARIQNNISQACNITKFNMVLGASIPVQRFFMVSRTRNIFTAIGCSTIALIAGEIQTPIEEDGGFIFDGISACGSFYTEDIIDNTTKDCSGRGCCQTAIPRNLKSFIPFFLNNSLLGAQIFSPCSYAFIAETGWFAFHPSYVTSQNLQNQFGFGPPLVLDWVAGNGSCEASRKMGSSYPCIDANSECVDVPNGPGFRCNCSTGYEGNPYLAGGCRGQSACTHLRN
;
A
#
# COMPACT_ATOMS: atom_id res chain seq x y z
N MET A 1 -35.43 13.85 -11.41
CA MET A 1 -34.10 14.28 -11.88
C MET A 1 -33.59 15.33 -10.90
N ALA A 2 -32.64 14.96 -10.05
CA ALA A 2 -32.07 15.87 -9.03
C ALA A 2 -30.83 16.53 -9.62
N ILE A 3 -30.78 17.86 -9.61
CA ILE A 3 -29.63 18.64 -10.09
C ILE A 3 -28.86 19.08 -8.83
N CYS A 4 -27.62 18.65 -8.68
CA CYS A 4 -26.70 19.15 -7.66
C CYS A 4 -25.98 20.39 -8.18
N LEU A 5 -26.25 21.54 -7.58
CA LEU A 5 -25.48 22.77 -7.73
C LEU A 5 -24.93 23.12 -6.35
N SER A 6 -23.60 23.16 -6.24
CA SER A 6 -22.86 23.58 -5.05
C SER A 6 -23.39 23.05 -3.69
N ASP A 7 -22.96 21.84 -3.31
CA ASP A 7 -23.03 21.25 -1.96
C ASP A 7 -24.38 21.19 -1.23
N THR A 8 -25.51 21.45 -1.91
CA THR A 8 -26.85 21.29 -1.33
C THR A 8 -27.80 20.62 -2.32
N CYS A 9 -28.41 19.50 -1.89
CA CYS A 9 -29.46 18.84 -2.64
C CYS A 9 -30.81 19.52 -2.37
N PHE A 10 -31.37 20.20 -3.39
CA PHE A 10 -32.73 20.74 -3.35
C PHE A 10 -33.67 19.83 -4.13
N GLY A 11 -34.68 19.30 -3.43
CA GLY A 11 -35.82 18.66 -4.05
C GLY A 11 -36.84 19.71 -4.45
N HIS A 12 -37.15 19.83 -5.75
CA HIS A 12 -38.21 20.69 -6.23
C HIS A 12 -39.58 19.99 -6.10
N THR A 13 -40.40 20.50 -5.17
CA THR A 13 -41.85 20.31 -5.24
C THR A 13 -42.46 21.52 -5.91
N LEU A 14 -42.99 21.33 -7.11
CA LEU A 14 -43.76 22.36 -7.81
C LEU A 14 -45.11 22.55 -7.11
N LEU A 15 -45.33 23.74 -6.52
CA LEU A 15 -46.65 24.22 -6.17
C LEU A 15 -46.93 25.53 -6.94
N PHE A 16 -47.87 25.48 -7.84
CA PHE A 16 -48.48 26.64 -8.47
C PHE A 16 -49.35 27.35 -7.44
N ILE A 17 -49.11 28.65 -7.18
CA ILE A 17 -50.13 29.56 -6.67
C ILE A 17 -49.86 30.95 -7.21
N GLY A 18 -50.96 31.56 -7.63
CA GLY A 18 -51.11 32.69 -8.47
C GLY A 18 -50.77 34.06 -7.92
N LYS A 19 -50.74 35.00 -8.86
CA LYS A 19 -50.56 36.44 -8.72
C LYS A 19 -51.65 37.09 -7.86
N THR A 20 -51.21 37.99 -6.94
CA THR A 20 -51.92 39.27 -6.69
C THR A 20 -51.05 40.26 -5.88
N LYS A 21 -50.82 41.43 -6.50
CA LYS A 21 -50.75 42.83 -6.02
C LYS A 21 -50.15 43.17 -4.65
N LEU A 22 -49.03 43.92 -4.66
CA LEU A 22 -48.82 45.36 -4.61
C LEU A 22 -49.41 46.13 -3.38
N LEU A 23 -48.62 46.72 -2.52
CA LEU A 23 -48.51 48.13 -2.15
C LEU A 23 -47.77 48.32 -0.79
N LEU A 24 -46.71 49.13 -0.86
CA LEU A 24 -46.19 50.16 0.02
C LEU A 24 -46.55 50.16 1.52
N LEU A 25 -45.48 50.24 2.37
CA LEU A 25 -45.33 51.34 3.33
C LEU A 25 -43.92 51.38 3.94
N MET A 26 -43.24 52.48 3.75
CA MET A 26 -42.05 52.90 4.47
C MET A 26 -42.40 53.18 5.92
N ALA A 27 -41.64 52.64 6.88
CA ALA A 27 -41.50 53.26 8.20
C ALA A 27 -40.10 52.99 8.73
N ALA A 28 -39.34 54.07 8.82
CA ALA A 28 -38.09 54.16 9.50
C ALA A 28 -38.28 54.05 11.00
N THR A 29 -37.54 53.19 11.69
CA THR A 29 -37.20 53.40 13.10
C THR A 29 -35.78 52.86 13.35
N LEU A 30 -34.89 53.76 13.69
CA LEU A 30 -33.64 53.49 14.40
C LEU A 30 -33.90 52.71 15.66
N ILE A 31 -33.21 51.61 15.90
CA ILE A 31 -32.92 51.12 17.27
C ILE A 31 -31.64 50.28 17.24
N LEU A 32 -30.67 50.79 18.00
CA LEU A 32 -29.54 50.16 18.69
C LEU A 32 -28.82 48.95 18.07
N GLN A 33 -27.59 49.23 17.77
CA GLN A 33 -26.49 48.30 17.64
C GLN A 33 -26.30 47.52 18.97
N HIS A 34 -26.68 46.28 18.98
CA HIS A 34 -26.05 45.30 19.83
C HIS A 34 -25.14 44.45 18.99
N SER A 35 -23.84 44.66 19.17
CA SER A 35 -22.79 43.83 18.59
C SER A 35 -22.84 42.47 19.27
N THR A 36 -23.60 41.54 18.71
CA THR A 36 -23.38 40.11 18.94
C THR A 36 -22.35 39.65 17.92
N THR A 37 -21.14 39.43 18.37
CA THR A 37 -20.15 38.65 17.64
C THR A 37 -20.67 37.23 17.49
N ALA A 38 -21.47 36.99 16.45
CA ALA A 38 -21.71 35.66 15.95
C ALA A 38 -20.36 35.20 15.37
N ALA A 39 -19.72 34.25 16.04
CA ALA A 39 -18.67 33.48 15.45
C ALA A 39 -19.32 32.70 14.29
N ASP A 40 -19.26 33.25 13.09
CA ASP A 40 -19.51 32.54 11.86
C ASP A 40 -18.45 31.43 11.75
N GLY A 41 -18.74 30.29 12.33
CA GLY A 41 -18.17 29.03 11.93
C GLY A 41 -18.64 28.71 10.53
N ALA A 42 -18.06 29.36 9.51
CA ALA A 42 -18.12 28.88 8.17
C ALA A 42 -17.48 27.48 8.16
N ALA A 43 -18.30 26.46 8.30
CA ALA A 43 -17.94 25.10 7.94
C ALA A 43 -17.74 25.11 6.41
N GLY A 44 -16.59 25.62 5.98
CA GLY A 44 -16.09 25.36 4.65
C GLY A 44 -16.06 23.85 4.49
N ALA A 45 -16.55 23.32 3.38
CA ALA A 45 -16.32 21.98 2.90
C ALA A 45 -14.80 21.81 2.64
N GLY A 46 -14.00 21.88 3.69
CA GLY A 46 -12.59 21.60 3.68
C GLY A 46 -12.46 20.08 3.58
N ASN A 47 -11.75 19.64 2.56
CA ASN A 47 -11.21 18.31 2.45
C ASN A 47 -10.60 17.95 3.80
N SER A 48 -11.32 17.19 4.63
CA SER A 48 -10.89 16.90 5.99
C SER A 48 -9.62 16.08 5.90
N SER A 49 -8.51 16.63 6.41
CA SER A 49 -7.24 15.93 6.46
C SER A 49 -7.44 14.60 7.19
N LEU A 50 -6.97 13.50 6.57
CA LEU A 50 -6.96 12.17 7.17
C LEU A 50 -5.81 12.00 8.18
N ALA A 51 -4.92 12.99 8.30
CA ALA A 51 -3.85 13.01 9.28
C ALA A 51 -4.38 13.36 10.68
N LYS A 52 -3.60 13.01 11.70
CA LYS A 52 -3.89 13.42 13.09
C LYS A 52 -3.92 14.95 13.18
N PRO A 53 -4.88 15.56 13.91
CA PRO A 53 -4.98 17.01 14.04
C PRO A 53 -3.65 17.65 14.47
N GLY A 54 -3.24 18.72 13.79
CA GLY A 54 -1.99 19.42 14.03
C GLY A 54 -0.75 18.77 13.39
N CYS A 55 -0.90 17.64 12.71
CA CYS A 55 0.18 16.93 12.06
C CYS A 55 0.19 17.18 10.54
N ARG A 56 1.37 17.02 9.95
CA ARG A 56 1.56 17.13 8.50
C ARG A 56 0.84 16.00 7.78
N ASP A 57 0.03 16.35 6.78
CA ASP A 57 -0.83 15.41 6.05
C ASP A 57 -0.24 14.89 4.72
N LYS A 58 0.91 15.44 4.29
CA LYS A 58 1.57 15.08 3.02
C LYS A 58 3.08 15.13 3.10
N CYS A 59 3.75 14.29 2.30
CA CYS A 59 5.15 14.40 1.96
C CYS A 59 5.31 14.30 0.44
N GLY A 60 5.73 15.37 -0.22
CA GLY A 60 5.62 15.49 -1.66
C GLY A 60 4.17 15.33 -2.12
N ASN A 61 3.94 14.39 -3.03
CA ASN A 61 2.61 14.09 -3.55
C ASN A 61 1.87 12.99 -2.76
N VAL A 62 2.52 12.38 -1.76
CA VAL A 62 1.94 11.28 -0.98
C VAL A 62 1.20 11.81 0.22
N SER A 63 -0.08 11.46 0.35
CA SER A 63 -0.88 11.71 1.56
C SER A 63 -0.44 10.79 2.68
N ILE A 64 -0.35 11.32 3.91
CA ILE A 64 0.09 10.61 5.11
C ILE A 64 -1.06 10.60 6.12
N PRO A 65 -2.02 9.69 5.97
CA PRO A 65 -3.14 9.57 6.91
C PRO A 65 -2.71 8.90 8.21
N TYR A 66 -3.30 9.27 9.34
CA TYR A 66 -3.12 8.51 10.57
C TYR A 66 -3.72 7.09 10.38
N PRO A 67 -3.08 5.98 10.85
CA PRO A 67 -2.05 5.90 11.89
C PRO A 67 -0.62 6.23 11.45
N PHE A 68 -0.36 6.45 10.16
CA PHE A 68 0.92 6.97 9.69
C PHE A 68 1.08 8.43 10.07
N GLY A 69 2.34 8.89 10.17
CA GLY A 69 2.59 10.30 10.47
C GLY A 69 4.06 10.69 10.41
N ILE A 70 4.28 12.00 10.32
CA ILE A 70 5.59 12.64 10.25
C ILE A 70 5.80 13.47 11.51
N GLY A 71 6.85 13.18 12.26
CA GLY A 71 7.23 13.90 13.46
C GLY A 71 6.62 13.34 14.75
N LYS A 72 7.16 13.79 15.87
CA LYS A 72 6.78 13.31 17.20
C LYS A 72 5.27 13.43 17.44
N ASP A 73 4.68 12.45 18.08
CA ASP A 73 3.26 12.37 18.46
C ASP A 73 2.26 12.37 17.28
N CYS A 74 2.73 12.30 16.02
CA CYS A 74 1.89 12.32 14.83
C CYS A 74 1.55 10.95 14.26
N PHE A 75 2.18 9.89 14.71
CA PHE A 75 1.99 8.52 14.25
C PHE A 75 1.71 7.57 15.41
N ARG A 76 1.16 6.41 15.09
CA ARG A 76 1.12 5.26 15.99
C ARG A 76 2.43 4.50 15.89
N GLU A 77 2.89 3.90 17.00
CA GLU A 77 4.11 3.09 17.04
C GLU A 77 4.17 2.10 15.84
N GLY A 78 5.27 2.15 15.10
CA GLY A 78 5.51 1.33 13.89
C GLY A 78 5.03 1.97 12.57
N PHE A 79 4.36 3.14 12.61
CA PHE A 79 3.83 3.81 11.41
C PHE A 79 4.52 5.15 11.12
N GLU A 80 5.73 5.33 11.62
CA GLU A 80 6.51 6.53 11.38
C GLU A 80 6.92 6.65 9.91
N VAL A 81 6.71 7.84 9.36
CA VAL A 81 7.17 8.23 8.03
C VAL A 81 8.17 9.36 8.16
N TYR A 82 9.35 9.16 7.61
CA TYR A 82 10.34 10.21 7.44
C TYR A 82 10.12 10.90 6.09
N CYS A 83 10.09 12.22 6.08
CA CYS A 83 9.99 13.02 4.86
C CYS A 83 11.35 13.63 4.54
N SER A 84 12.04 13.14 3.52
CA SER A 84 13.36 13.62 3.13
C SER A 84 13.34 15.08 2.66
N THR A 85 14.44 15.76 2.86
CA THR A 85 14.68 17.10 2.31
C THR A 85 15.98 17.08 1.51
N PRO A 86 16.08 17.74 0.35
CA PRO A 86 15.10 18.65 -0.27
C PRO A 86 13.97 17.96 -1.06
N ASP A 87 14.10 16.67 -1.43
CA ASP A 87 13.30 15.99 -2.47
C ASP A 87 11.86 15.67 -2.05
N LYS A 88 11.55 15.81 -0.75
CA LYS A 88 10.22 15.49 -0.19
C LYS A 88 9.75 14.08 -0.52
N VAL A 89 10.66 13.11 -0.46
CA VAL A 89 10.36 11.70 -0.62
C VAL A 89 9.94 11.12 0.72
N PRO A 90 8.75 10.56 0.87
CA PRO A 90 8.36 9.88 2.09
C PRO A 90 9.07 8.52 2.15
N ILE A 91 9.62 8.20 3.32
CA ILE A 91 10.32 6.94 3.60
C ILE A 91 9.62 6.29 4.77
N LEU A 92 9.20 5.05 4.58
CA LEU A 92 8.64 4.25 5.67
C LEU A 92 9.80 3.86 6.62
N ASN A 93 9.80 4.40 7.82
CA ASN A 93 10.93 4.27 8.75
C ASN A 93 11.26 2.82 9.08
N THR A 94 10.23 1.97 9.17
CA THR A 94 10.38 0.55 9.50
C THR A 94 11.11 -0.27 8.45
N SER A 95 11.02 0.09 7.16
CA SER A 95 11.70 -0.61 6.07
C SER A 95 12.86 0.19 5.45
N GLY A 96 12.95 1.49 5.75
CA GLY A 96 13.92 2.38 5.13
C GLY A 96 13.69 2.62 3.63
N THR A 97 12.50 2.25 3.11
CA THR A 97 12.19 2.30 1.68
C THR A 97 11.25 3.46 1.35
N PRO A 98 11.34 4.02 0.12
CA PRO A 98 10.41 5.03 -0.34
C PRO A 98 8.96 4.53 -0.32
N LEU A 99 8.08 5.33 0.24
CA LEU A 99 6.64 5.10 0.31
C LEU A 99 5.99 5.79 -0.88
N LEU A 100 5.23 5.03 -1.66
CA LEU A 100 4.58 5.50 -2.88
C LEU A 100 3.12 5.91 -2.64
N GLU A 101 2.42 5.17 -1.75
CA GLU A 101 1.01 5.38 -1.48
C GLU A 101 0.60 4.73 -0.15
N ILE A 102 -0.41 5.29 0.52
CA ILE A 102 -1.09 4.67 1.66
C ILE A 102 -2.59 4.62 1.34
N ASN A 103 -3.18 3.44 1.43
CA ASN A 103 -4.60 3.23 1.26
C ASN A 103 -5.23 2.73 2.57
N LEU A 104 -5.96 3.62 3.25
CA LEU A 104 -6.63 3.28 4.52
C LEU A 104 -7.73 2.25 4.34
N ASN A 105 -8.53 2.35 3.27
CA ASN A 105 -9.70 1.51 3.07
C ASN A 105 -9.32 0.03 2.87
N PHE A 106 -8.21 -0.22 2.18
CA PHE A 106 -7.72 -1.57 1.96
C PHE A 106 -6.68 -2.01 3.01
N GLY A 107 -6.18 -1.10 3.83
CA GLY A 107 -5.09 -1.39 4.77
C GLY A 107 -3.79 -1.71 4.05
N GLU A 108 -3.51 -0.99 2.96
CA GLU A 108 -2.35 -1.23 2.10
C GLU A 108 -1.38 -0.03 2.14
N ALA A 109 -0.09 -0.33 2.11
CA ALA A 109 0.98 0.63 1.87
C ALA A 109 1.79 0.16 0.66
N ARG A 110 1.98 1.03 -0.32
CA ARG A 110 2.74 0.77 -1.53
C ARG A 110 4.12 1.38 -1.38
N ILE A 111 5.14 0.55 -1.43
CA ILE A 111 6.54 0.96 -1.26
C ILE A 111 7.36 0.62 -2.51
N GLN A 112 8.56 1.17 -2.58
CA GLN A 112 9.52 0.83 -3.61
C GLN A 112 10.34 -0.39 -3.20
N ASN A 113 10.49 -1.35 -4.12
CA ASN A 113 11.31 -2.55 -3.96
C ASN A 113 12.51 -2.51 -4.89
N ASN A 114 13.42 -3.46 -4.73
CA ASN A 114 14.60 -3.65 -5.57
C ASN A 114 14.49 -4.94 -6.39
N ILE A 115 15.24 -4.99 -7.49
CA ILE A 115 15.48 -6.20 -8.27
C ILE A 115 16.76 -6.83 -7.76
N SER A 116 16.69 -8.04 -7.23
CA SER A 116 17.86 -8.83 -6.85
C SER A 116 18.49 -9.43 -8.10
N GLN A 117 19.83 -9.41 -8.18
CA GLN A 117 20.60 -9.83 -9.33
C GLN A 117 21.73 -10.75 -8.89
N ALA A 118 21.95 -11.80 -9.67
CA ALA A 118 23.08 -12.71 -9.53
C ALA A 118 23.69 -12.98 -10.91
N CYS A 119 24.94 -12.55 -11.12
CA CYS A 119 25.63 -12.67 -12.38
C CYS A 119 26.87 -13.55 -12.28
N ASN A 120 27.24 -14.24 -13.37
CA ASN A 120 28.46 -15.04 -13.51
C ASN A 120 28.65 -16.09 -12.40
N ILE A 121 27.57 -16.74 -11.99
CA ILE A 121 27.61 -17.76 -10.94
C ILE A 121 28.23 -19.04 -11.51
N THR A 122 29.52 -19.28 -11.24
CA THR A 122 30.28 -20.40 -11.81
C THR A 122 30.26 -21.68 -10.98
N LYS A 123 29.74 -21.63 -9.75
CA LYS A 123 29.67 -22.77 -8.82
C LYS A 123 28.24 -22.92 -8.27
N PHE A 124 27.91 -24.11 -7.85
CA PHE A 124 26.67 -24.35 -7.10
C PHE A 124 26.73 -23.61 -5.76
N ASN A 125 26.36 -22.34 -5.78
CA ASN A 125 26.35 -21.46 -4.61
C ASN A 125 24.97 -20.82 -4.51
N MET A 126 24.51 -20.66 -3.28
CA MET A 126 23.36 -19.86 -2.95
C MET A 126 23.80 -18.39 -2.92
N VAL A 127 23.23 -17.57 -3.80
CA VAL A 127 23.47 -16.13 -3.82
C VAL A 127 22.29 -15.44 -3.18
N LEU A 128 22.53 -14.73 -2.09
CA LEU A 128 21.53 -13.97 -1.37
C LEU A 128 21.29 -12.62 -2.05
N GLY A 129 20.05 -12.29 -2.27
CA GLY A 129 19.63 -10.94 -2.68
C GLY A 129 19.51 -9.98 -1.50
N ALA A 130 19.15 -8.74 -1.79
CA ALA A 130 18.87 -7.75 -0.76
C ALA A 130 17.59 -8.11 0.00
N SER A 131 17.69 -8.17 1.33
CA SER A 131 16.53 -8.34 2.22
C SER A 131 15.77 -7.03 2.39
N ILE A 132 14.45 -7.07 2.36
CA ILE A 132 13.61 -5.98 2.84
C ILE A 132 13.00 -6.41 4.16
N PRO A 133 13.42 -5.82 5.29
CA PRO A 133 12.78 -6.04 6.56
C PRO A 133 11.40 -5.38 6.55
N VAL A 134 10.35 -6.17 6.50
CA VAL A 134 8.98 -5.71 6.69
C VAL A 134 8.62 -5.94 8.15
N GLN A 135 8.60 -4.86 8.95
CA GLN A 135 8.50 -5.00 10.40
C GLN A 135 7.07 -5.30 10.87
N ARG A 136 6.99 -5.70 12.13
CA ARG A 136 5.91 -6.12 13.04
C ARG A 136 4.45 -5.91 12.58
N PHE A 137 4.12 -4.75 11.99
CA PHE A 137 2.75 -4.39 11.60
C PHE A 137 2.49 -4.52 10.08
N PHE A 138 3.49 -4.95 9.32
CA PHE A 138 3.41 -5.07 7.87
C PHE A 138 3.68 -6.50 7.41
N MET A 139 3.06 -6.87 6.30
CA MET A 139 3.24 -8.14 5.61
C MET A 139 3.21 -7.91 4.11
N VAL A 140 3.99 -8.65 3.35
CA VAL A 140 3.91 -8.60 1.88
C VAL A 140 2.51 -9.08 1.46
N SER A 141 1.77 -8.25 0.74
CA SER A 141 0.42 -8.62 0.28
C SER A 141 0.48 -9.78 -0.69
N ARG A 142 -0.12 -10.92 -0.33
CA ARG A 142 -0.12 -12.13 -1.16
C ARG A 142 -1.06 -12.05 -2.35
N THR A 143 -2.05 -11.18 -2.29
CA THR A 143 -3.07 -11.02 -3.34
C THR A 143 -2.74 -9.90 -4.32
N ARG A 144 -1.88 -8.95 -3.88
CA ARG A 144 -1.52 -7.78 -4.69
C ARG A 144 -0.16 -7.93 -5.36
N ASN A 145 0.66 -8.88 -4.94
CA ASN A 145 2.00 -9.06 -5.48
C ASN A 145 2.20 -10.47 -6.05
N ILE A 146 3.23 -10.55 -6.91
CA ILE A 146 3.71 -11.80 -7.49
C ILE A 146 5.24 -11.83 -7.41
N PHE A 147 5.79 -13.00 -7.11
CA PHE A 147 7.23 -13.25 -7.17
C PHE A 147 7.61 -13.61 -8.59
N THR A 148 8.60 -12.92 -9.14
CA THR A 148 9.08 -13.08 -10.52
C THR A 148 10.56 -13.41 -10.52
N ALA A 149 10.97 -14.38 -11.33
CA ALA A 149 12.37 -14.68 -11.62
C ALA A 149 12.61 -14.70 -13.13
N ILE A 150 13.79 -14.20 -13.55
CA ILE A 150 14.19 -14.08 -14.95
C ILE A 150 15.58 -14.68 -15.12
N GLY A 151 15.79 -15.46 -16.17
CA GLY A 151 17.07 -16.06 -16.54
C GLY A 151 16.90 -17.39 -17.27
N CYS A 152 17.98 -17.89 -17.88
CA CYS A 152 17.93 -19.08 -18.72
C CYS A 152 18.06 -20.42 -17.98
N SER A 153 18.66 -20.43 -16.81
CA SER A 153 18.81 -21.63 -15.97
C SER A 153 18.75 -21.19 -14.51
N THR A 154 17.64 -20.56 -14.16
CA THR A 154 17.46 -19.88 -12.89
C THR A 154 16.43 -20.60 -12.06
N ILE A 155 16.80 -20.98 -10.85
CA ILE A 155 15.87 -21.33 -9.79
C ILE A 155 16.02 -20.25 -8.73
N ALA A 156 15.00 -19.42 -8.58
CA ALA A 156 14.97 -18.39 -7.56
C ALA A 156 13.94 -18.75 -6.49
N LEU A 157 14.28 -18.45 -5.25
CA LEU A 157 13.43 -18.66 -4.10
C LEU A 157 13.28 -17.35 -3.33
N ILE A 158 12.15 -17.19 -2.68
CA ILE A 158 11.97 -16.26 -1.57
C ILE A 158 11.70 -17.05 -0.31
N ALA A 159 12.43 -16.74 0.74
CA ALA A 159 12.18 -17.27 2.06
C ALA A 159 11.78 -16.14 3.00
N GLY A 160 10.87 -16.46 3.91
CA GLY A 160 10.52 -15.62 5.04
C GLY A 160 11.66 -15.55 6.08
N GLU A 161 11.35 -14.95 7.22
CA GLU A 161 12.30 -14.75 8.29
C GLU A 161 12.97 -16.08 8.71
N ILE A 162 14.28 -16.04 8.83
CA ILE A 162 15.06 -17.17 9.34
C ILE A 162 14.80 -17.24 10.85
N GLN A 163 14.01 -18.21 11.25
CA GLN A 163 13.86 -18.52 12.67
C GLN A 163 15.05 -19.40 13.09
N THR A 164 15.96 -18.83 13.85
CA THR A 164 17.09 -19.47 14.55
C THR A 164 17.86 -20.56 13.77
N PRO A 165 19.19 -20.51 13.73
CA PRO A 165 19.99 -21.64 13.24
C PRO A 165 19.64 -22.88 14.07
N ILE A 166 19.44 -24.01 13.41
CA ILE A 166 19.41 -25.30 14.10
C ILE A 166 20.84 -25.54 14.61
N GLU A 167 21.03 -25.53 15.93
CA GLU A 167 22.36 -25.53 16.58
C GLU A 167 23.24 -26.74 16.24
N GLU A 168 22.69 -27.84 15.71
CA GLU A 168 23.47 -29.06 15.50
C GLU A 168 23.87 -29.33 14.04
N ASP A 169 23.17 -28.81 13.04
CA ASP A 169 23.44 -29.15 11.63
C ASP A 169 23.67 -27.95 10.69
N GLY A 170 23.70 -26.73 11.18
CA GLY A 170 23.91 -25.53 10.36
C GLY A 170 22.76 -25.24 9.37
N GLY A 171 21.60 -25.84 9.58
CA GLY A 171 20.39 -25.64 8.77
C GLY A 171 19.66 -24.35 9.12
N PHE A 172 18.90 -23.82 8.16
CA PHE A 172 18.03 -22.67 8.36
C PHE A 172 16.56 -23.10 8.30
N ILE A 173 15.76 -22.65 9.27
CA ILE A 173 14.31 -22.81 9.22
C ILE A 173 13.73 -21.52 8.64
N PHE A 174 13.03 -21.63 7.51
CA PHE A 174 12.35 -20.51 6.87
C PHE A 174 10.86 -20.56 7.18
N ASP A 175 10.27 -19.40 7.50
CA ASP A 175 8.81 -19.28 7.63
C ASP A 175 8.19 -18.98 6.26
N GLY A 176 7.93 -20.04 5.51
CA GLY A 176 7.35 -19.95 4.17
C GLY A 176 8.41 -19.79 3.08
N ILE A 177 8.30 -20.62 2.07
CA ILE A 177 9.16 -20.58 0.87
C ILE A 177 8.27 -20.58 -0.37
N SER A 178 8.58 -19.73 -1.33
CA SER A 178 8.12 -19.84 -2.71
C SER A 178 9.31 -19.99 -3.64
N ALA A 179 9.18 -20.88 -4.62
CA ALA A 179 10.20 -21.17 -5.61
C ALA A 179 9.68 -20.92 -7.01
N CYS A 180 10.57 -20.44 -7.87
CA CYS A 180 10.27 -20.16 -9.26
C CYS A 180 11.45 -20.60 -10.14
N GLY A 181 11.18 -21.46 -11.10
CA GLY A 181 12.18 -22.01 -12.02
C GLY A 181 11.97 -21.51 -13.45
N SER A 182 13.02 -21.02 -14.08
CA SER A 182 13.03 -20.59 -15.47
C SER A 182 14.15 -21.24 -16.23
N PHE A 183 13.81 -21.94 -17.31
CA PHE A 183 14.72 -22.64 -18.20
C PHE A 183 14.54 -22.17 -19.63
N TYR A 184 15.64 -21.96 -20.32
CA TYR A 184 15.61 -21.44 -21.67
C TYR A 184 16.86 -21.85 -22.46
N THR A 185 16.70 -22.19 -23.72
CA THR A 185 17.81 -22.51 -24.64
C THR A 185 17.83 -21.49 -25.77
N GLU A 186 19.01 -21.23 -26.33
CA GLU A 186 19.23 -20.21 -27.34
C GLU A 186 18.32 -20.39 -28.58
N ASP A 187 18.02 -21.64 -28.94
CA ASP A 187 17.20 -21.99 -30.11
C ASP A 187 15.72 -21.64 -29.97
N ILE A 188 15.27 -21.21 -28.77
CA ILE A 188 13.87 -20.96 -28.45
C ILE A 188 13.58 -19.47 -28.22
N ILE A 189 14.52 -18.55 -28.52
CA ILE A 189 14.28 -17.10 -28.42
C ILE A 189 13.32 -16.67 -29.54
N ASP A 190 12.07 -17.05 -29.36
CA ASP A 190 10.97 -16.50 -30.12
C ASP A 190 10.51 -15.19 -29.46
N ASN A 191 10.62 -14.08 -30.17
CA ASN A 191 10.16 -12.77 -29.72
C ASN A 191 8.65 -12.70 -29.45
N THR A 192 7.92 -13.79 -29.68
CA THR A 192 6.48 -13.88 -29.45
C THR A 192 6.13 -14.32 -28.01
N THR A 193 7.08 -14.93 -27.27
CA THR A 193 6.82 -15.39 -25.90
C THR A 193 6.83 -14.19 -24.94
N LYS A 194 5.63 -13.83 -24.46
CA LYS A 194 5.44 -12.76 -23.46
C LYS A 194 5.05 -13.31 -22.08
N ASP A 195 4.89 -14.61 -21.97
CA ASP A 195 4.39 -15.27 -20.75
C ASP A 195 5.55 -15.63 -19.82
N CYS A 196 5.37 -15.35 -18.52
CA CYS A 196 6.26 -15.82 -17.46
C CYS A 196 5.87 -17.25 -17.00
N SER A 197 5.95 -18.22 -17.90
CA SER A 197 5.51 -19.60 -17.69
C SER A 197 6.65 -20.60 -17.53
N GLY A 198 7.87 -20.16 -17.20
CA GLY A 198 9.05 -20.99 -17.03
C GLY A 198 10.03 -20.95 -18.21
N ARG A 199 9.75 -20.15 -19.26
CA ARG A 199 10.64 -19.92 -20.39
C ARG A 199 11.28 -18.54 -20.31
N GLY A 200 12.51 -18.44 -19.80
CA GLY A 200 13.22 -17.17 -19.58
C GLY A 200 12.65 -16.32 -18.43
N CYS A 201 11.45 -16.56 -18.03
CA CYS A 201 10.75 -15.91 -16.91
C CYS A 201 9.77 -16.88 -16.26
N CYS A 202 9.63 -16.81 -14.94
CA CYS A 202 8.58 -17.50 -14.21
C CYS A 202 7.97 -16.60 -13.13
N GLN A 203 6.72 -16.88 -12.78
CA GLN A 203 6.00 -16.19 -11.72
C GLN A 203 5.33 -17.16 -10.77
N THR A 204 5.32 -16.85 -9.48
CA THR A 204 4.67 -17.65 -8.45
C THR A 204 4.07 -16.80 -7.34
N ALA A 205 3.10 -17.38 -6.63
CA ALA A 205 2.37 -16.71 -5.55
C ALA A 205 3.27 -16.43 -4.33
N ILE A 206 2.88 -15.44 -3.56
CA ILE A 206 3.52 -15.05 -2.30
C ILE A 206 2.99 -15.92 -1.15
N PRO A 207 3.84 -16.43 -0.25
CA PRO A 207 3.41 -17.10 0.98
C PRO A 207 2.57 -16.19 1.88
N ARG A 208 1.74 -16.79 2.72
CA ARG A 208 1.01 -16.03 3.75
C ARG A 208 1.97 -15.53 4.83
N ASN A 209 1.60 -14.42 5.47
CA ASN A 209 2.30 -13.86 6.65
C ASN A 209 3.79 -13.56 6.40
N LEU A 210 4.16 -13.23 5.17
CA LEU A 210 5.55 -12.92 4.82
C LEU A 210 5.92 -11.52 5.36
N LYS A 211 6.66 -11.47 6.48
CA LYS A 211 7.04 -10.22 7.17
C LYS A 211 8.42 -9.70 6.77
N SER A 212 9.25 -10.57 6.26
CA SER A 212 10.53 -10.24 5.64
C SER A 212 10.79 -11.25 4.54
N PHE A 213 11.61 -10.92 3.58
CA PHE A 213 12.01 -11.88 2.58
C PHE A 213 13.42 -11.64 2.09
N ILE A 214 14.09 -12.72 1.77
CA ILE A 214 15.40 -12.74 1.16
C ILE A 214 15.26 -13.53 -0.14
N PRO A 215 15.41 -12.90 -1.31
CA PRO A 215 15.53 -13.65 -2.55
C PRO A 215 16.87 -14.35 -2.59
N PHE A 216 16.89 -15.61 -3.04
CA PHE A 216 18.14 -16.31 -3.33
C PHE A 216 18.03 -17.14 -4.60
N PHE A 217 19.18 -17.34 -5.21
CA PHE A 217 19.31 -18.06 -6.45
C PHE A 217 20.04 -19.36 -6.20
N LEU A 218 19.48 -20.45 -6.73
CA LEU A 218 20.17 -21.71 -6.87
C LEU A 218 20.68 -21.77 -8.28
N ASN A 219 22.00 -21.78 -8.43
CA ASN A 219 22.61 -21.91 -9.75
C ASN A 219 22.62 -23.37 -10.18
N ASN A 220 22.09 -23.62 -11.37
CA ASN A 220 22.24 -24.90 -12.04
C ASN A 220 23.25 -24.78 -13.18
N SER A 221 24.55 -24.94 -12.86
CA SER A 221 25.65 -24.86 -13.82
C SER A 221 25.65 -25.97 -14.88
N LEU A 222 24.69 -26.90 -14.83
CA LEU A 222 24.66 -28.09 -15.68
C LEU A 222 24.27 -27.82 -17.14
N LEU A 223 23.74 -26.64 -17.48
CA LEU A 223 23.12 -26.40 -18.79
C LEU A 223 23.86 -25.42 -19.72
N GLY A 224 25.07 -24.93 -19.37
CA GLY A 224 25.84 -24.05 -20.25
C GLY A 224 25.19 -22.72 -20.61
N ALA A 225 24.05 -22.38 -20.02
CA ALA A 225 23.22 -21.22 -20.36
C ALA A 225 23.85 -19.87 -20.03
N GLN A 226 25.00 -19.85 -19.36
CA GLN A 226 25.66 -18.61 -18.89
C GLN A 226 26.25 -17.74 -20.01
N ILE A 227 26.48 -18.32 -21.20
CA ILE A 227 27.13 -17.59 -22.31
C ILE A 227 26.22 -16.48 -22.84
N PHE A 228 24.90 -16.72 -22.94
CA PHE A 228 23.92 -15.76 -23.46
C PHE A 228 23.00 -15.16 -22.38
N SER A 229 22.92 -15.75 -21.19
CA SER A 229 22.19 -15.22 -20.04
C SER A 229 23.13 -15.03 -18.84
N PRO A 230 23.88 -13.93 -18.81
CA PRO A 230 24.96 -13.75 -17.84
C PRO A 230 24.45 -13.50 -16.42
N CYS A 231 23.21 -13.06 -16.28
CA CYS A 231 22.59 -12.71 -15.01
C CYS A 231 21.23 -13.38 -14.84
N SER A 232 20.92 -13.71 -13.59
CA SER A 232 19.60 -14.08 -13.11
C SER A 232 19.03 -12.96 -12.25
N TYR A 233 17.72 -12.73 -12.34
CA TYR A 233 17.03 -11.68 -11.59
C TYR A 233 15.86 -12.27 -10.81
N ALA A 234 15.58 -11.71 -9.63
CA ALA A 234 14.41 -12.06 -8.85
C ALA A 234 13.88 -10.86 -8.07
N PHE A 235 12.58 -10.70 -8.05
CA PHE A 235 11.90 -9.62 -7.33
C PHE A 235 10.45 -9.96 -7.02
N ILE A 236 9.90 -9.30 -6.01
CA ILE A 236 8.46 -9.25 -5.78
C ILE A 236 7.96 -7.91 -6.33
N ALA A 237 6.88 -7.94 -7.09
CA ALA A 237 6.27 -6.73 -7.65
C ALA A 237 4.74 -6.80 -7.55
N GLU A 238 4.10 -5.63 -7.54
CA GLU A 238 2.66 -5.53 -7.70
C GLU A 238 2.20 -6.22 -8.99
N THR A 239 1.16 -7.04 -8.87
CA THR A 239 0.60 -7.80 -10.00
C THR A 239 0.21 -6.86 -11.14
N GLY A 240 0.63 -7.20 -12.36
CA GLY A 240 0.37 -6.39 -13.55
C GLY A 240 1.41 -5.27 -13.81
N TRP A 241 2.33 -5.00 -12.88
CA TRP A 241 3.38 -4.01 -13.12
C TRP A 241 4.41 -4.49 -14.14
N PHE A 242 4.78 -5.78 -14.08
CA PHE A 242 5.82 -6.35 -14.93
C PHE A 242 5.23 -7.05 -16.15
N ALA A 243 5.76 -6.71 -17.34
CA ALA A 243 5.53 -7.43 -18.58
C ALA A 243 6.87 -8.01 -19.06
N PHE A 244 6.92 -9.32 -19.26
CA PHE A 244 8.15 -9.99 -19.73
C PHE A 244 8.47 -9.62 -21.18
N HIS A 245 9.76 -9.39 -21.43
CA HIS A 245 10.30 -9.27 -22.78
C HIS A 245 11.54 -10.17 -22.89
N PRO A 246 11.72 -10.94 -23.97
CA PRO A 246 12.85 -11.88 -24.14
C PRO A 246 14.23 -11.23 -23.97
N SER A 247 14.39 -9.96 -24.35
CA SER A 247 15.65 -9.23 -24.16
C SER A 247 16.10 -9.07 -22.72
N TYR A 248 15.20 -9.27 -21.74
CA TYR A 248 15.56 -9.20 -20.32
C TYR A 248 16.46 -10.36 -19.89
N VAL A 249 16.36 -11.49 -20.58
CA VAL A 249 17.18 -12.69 -20.32
C VAL A 249 18.65 -12.45 -20.61
N THR A 250 18.95 -11.63 -21.62
CA THR A 250 20.32 -11.30 -22.02
C THR A 250 20.86 -10.02 -21.36
N SER A 251 20.04 -9.35 -20.55
CA SER A 251 20.42 -8.11 -19.87
C SER A 251 21.51 -8.36 -18.83
N GLN A 252 22.46 -7.44 -18.74
CA GLN A 252 23.48 -7.43 -17.68
C GLN A 252 23.09 -6.54 -16.50
N ASN A 253 22.11 -5.66 -16.68
CA ASN A 253 21.61 -4.78 -15.63
C ASN A 253 20.14 -4.43 -15.88
N LEU A 254 19.27 -5.29 -15.39
CA LEU A 254 17.81 -5.11 -15.51
C LEU A 254 17.32 -3.93 -14.67
N GLN A 255 17.96 -3.66 -13.51
CA GLN A 255 17.58 -2.55 -12.63
C GLN A 255 17.57 -1.21 -13.37
N ASN A 256 18.56 -0.97 -14.25
CA ASN A 256 18.64 0.28 -15.01
C ASN A 256 17.48 0.50 -15.99
N GLN A 257 16.82 -0.57 -16.42
CA GLN A 257 15.66 -0.48 -17.33
C GLN A 257 14.38 -0.07 -16.62
N PHE A 258 14.28 -0.34 -15.30
CA PHE A 258 13.10 -0.07 -14.49
C PHE A 258 13.28 1.12 -13.54
N GLY A 259 14.37 1.87 -13.66
CA GLY A 259 14.65 3.08 -12.89
C GLY A 259 14.65 2.82 -11.39
N PHE A 260 13.63 3.31 -10.70
CA PHE A 260 13.55 3.17 -9.24
C PHE A 260 13.20 1.76 -8.75
N GLY A 261 12.89 0.81 -9.63
CA GLY A 261 12.52 -0.57 -9.29
C GLY A 261 11.02 -0.81 -9.15
N PRO A 262 10.62 -2.06 -8.83
CA PRO A 262 9.22 -2.47 -8.78
C PRO A 262 8.48 -1.90 -7.56
N PRO A 263 7.20 -1.54 -7.71
CA PRO A 263 6.32 -1.30 -6.57
C PRO A 263 6.01 -2.60 -5.85
N LEU A 264 5.94 -2.54 -4.52
CA LEU A 264 5.58 -3.62 -3.63
C LEU A 264 4.42 -3.17 -2.73
N VAL A 265 3.35 -3.94 -2.69
CA VAL A 265 2.21 -3.67 -1.83
C VAL A 265 2.37 -4.44 -0.51
N LEU A 266 2.28 -3.73 0.60
CA LEU A 266 2.26 -4.29 1.93
C LEU A 266 0.85 -4.20 2.50
N ASP A 267 0.35 -5.29 3.08
CA ASP A 267 -0.81 -5.26 3.98
C ASP A 267 -0.32 -4.82 5.36
N TRP A 268 -1.06 -3.95 6.05
CA TRP A 268 -0.72 -3.55 7.40
C TRP A 268 -1.85 -3.81 8.38
N VAL A 269 -1.49 -3.98 9.66
CA VAL A 269 -2.40 -4.25 10.77
C VAL A 269 -2.26 -3.17 11.85
N ALA A 270 -3.38 -2.77 12.44
CA ALA A 270 -3.39 -1.77 13.52
C ALA A 270 -3.01 -2.38 14.88
N GLY A 271 -3.05 -3.69 14.99
CA GLY A 271 -2.66 -4.43 16.19
C GLY A 271 -2.55 -5.93 15.90
N ASN A 272 -1.84 -6.62 16.78
CA ASN A 272 -1.67 -8.06 16.72
C ASN A 272 -2.89 -8.79 17.34
N GLY A 273 -3.16 -10.00 16.89
CA GLY A 273 -4.26 -10.82 17.37
C GLY A 273 -5.57 -10.59 16.60
N SER A 274 -6.68 -11.07 17.14
CA SER A 274 -8.02 -10.94 16.53
C SER A 274 -8.77 -9.71 17.03
N CYS A 275 -9.81 -9.32 16.30
CA CYS A 275 -10.76 -8.30 16.73
C CYS A 275 -11.38 -8.62 18.08
N GLU A 276 -11.69 -9.90 18.36
CA GLU A 276 -12.24 -10.32 19.64
C GLU A 276 -11.27 -10.07 20.81
N ALA A 277 -10.00 -10.45 20.61
CA ALA A 277 -8.95 -10.23 21.62
C ALA A 277 -8.68 -8.73 21.84
N SER A 278 -8.74 -7.93 20.77
CA SER A 278 -8.40 -6.51 20.80
C SER A 278 -9.41 -5.65 21.57
N ARG A 279 -10.67 -6.05 21.64
CA ARG A 279 -11.71 -5.35 22.45
C ARG A 279 -11.35 -5.24 23.92
N LYS A 280 -10.46 -6.11 24.41
CA LYS A 280 -9.96 -6.09 25.79
C LYS A 280 -8.82 -5.08 26.02
N MET A 281 -8.33 -4.41 24.97
CA MET A 281 -7.18 -3.49 25.05
C MET A 281 -7.52 -2.13 25.70
N GLY A 282 -8.80 -1.84 25.96
CA GLY A 282 -9.22 -0.57 26.59
C GLY A 282 -8.77 0.65 25.80
N SER A 283 -8.10 1.60 26.44
CA SER A 283 -7.64 2.86 25.84
C SER A 283 -6.60 2.70 24.73
N SER A 284 -5.97 1.54 24.60
CA SER A 284 -5.00 1.22 23.54
C SER A 284 -5.67 0.69 22.26
N TYR A 285 -6.99 0.50 22.26
CA TYR A 285 -7.74 0.03 21.11
C TYR A 285 -7.71 1.07 19.97
N PRO A 286 -7.27 0.68 18.76
CA PRO A 286 -7.03 1.65 17.69
C PRO A 286 -8.27 2.13 16.95
N CYS A 287 -9.39 1.38 16.98
CA CYS A 287 -10.63 1.76 16.30
C CYS A 287 -11.42 2.70 17.22
N ILE A 288 -11.03 3.98 17.22
CA ILE A 288 -11.55 4.95 18.21
C ILE A 288 -12.79 5.71 17.73
N ASP A 289 -13.10 5.69 16.45
CA ASP A 289 -14.30 6.33 15.92
C ASP A 289 -15.54 5.53 16.29
N ALA A 290 -16.63 6.22 16.66
CA ALA A 290 -17.88 5.57 17.02
C ALA A 290 -18.55 4.81 15.87
N ASN A 291 -18.29 5.22 14.63
CA ASN A 291 -18.78 4.60 13.40
C ASN A 291 -17.68 3.76 12.72
N SER A 292 -16.78 3.16 13.51
CA SER A 292 -15.76 2.27 13.02
C SER A 292 -16.01 0.83 13.48
N GLU A 293 -15.53 -0.10 12.68
CA GLU A 293 -15.56 -1.53 12.98
C GLU A 293 -14.16 -2.14 12.84
N CYS A 294 -13.94 -3.19 13.62
CA CYS A 294 -12.72 -3.98 13.55
C CYS A 294 -12.88 -5.10 12.53
N VAL A 295 -11.84 -5.31 11.69
CA VAL A 295 -11.81 -6.35 10.67
C VAL A 295 -10.52 -7.14 10.79
N ASP A 296 -10.64 -8.46 10.95
CA ASP A 296 -9.48 -9.37 10.96
C ASP A 296 -8.84 -9.45 9.57
N VAL A 297 -7.50 -9.45 9.51
CA VAL A 297 -6.75 -9.44 8.24
C VAL A 297 -6.52 -10.86 7.74
N PRO A 298 -6.86 -11.18 6.47
CA PRO A 298 -6.76 -12.56 5.95
C PRO A 298 -5.33 -13.03 5.68
N ASN A 299 -4.36 -12.13 5.54
CA ASN A 299 -2.98 -12.47 5.16
C ASN A 299 -2.12 -12.97 6.32
N GLY A 300 -2.50 -12.69 7.57
CA GLY A 300 -1.74 -13.10 8.76
C GLY A 300 -2.47 -12.77 10.05
N PRO A 301 -1.85 -12.90 11.21
CA PRO A 301 -2.43 -12.46 12.46
C PRO A 301 -2.48 -10.94 12.52
N GLY A 302 -3.61 -10.40 12.99
CA GLY A 302 -3.82 -8.99 13.17
C GLY A 302 -5.17 -8.50 12.66
N PHE A 303 -5.48 -7.26 12.99
CA PHE A 303 -6.72 -6.60 12.61
C PHE A 303 -6.47 -5.17 12.17
N ARG A 304 -7.44 -4.58 11.49
CA ARG A 304 -7.51 -3.17 11.11
C ARG A 304 -8.87 -2.60 11.47
N CYS A 305 -9.00 -1.28 11.37
CA CYS A 305 -10.26 -0.58 11.54
C CYS A 305 -10.76 -0.10 10.17
N ASN A 306 -12.05 -0.26 9.93
CA ASN A 306 -12.74 0.34 8.79
C ASN A 306 -13.84 1.27 9.31
N CYS A 307 -14.23 2.26 8.53
CA CYS A 307 -15.50 2.93 8.80
C CYS A 307 -16.64 1.96 8.49
N SER A 308 -17.68 1.97 9.32
CA SER A 308 -18.88 1.14 9.13
C SER A 308 -19.59 1.49 7.83
N THR A 309 -20.41 0.57 7.31
CA THR A 309 -21.16 0.76 6.08
C THR A 309 -21.94 2.08 6.08
N GLY A 310 -21.79 2.88 5.02
CA GLY A 310 -22.39 4.21 4.89
C GLY A 310 -21.56 5.35 5.47
N TYR A 311 -20.36 5.04 5.98
CA TYR A 311 -19.39 6.02 6.48
C TYR A 311 -18.07 5.91 5.72
N GLU A 312 -17.36 7.04 5.60
CA GLU A 312 -16.04 7.13 4.98
C GLU A 312 -15.12 8.05 5.79
N GLY A 313 -13.81 7.88 5.62
CA GLY A 313 -12.82 8.71 6.29
C GLY A 313 -11.78 7.91 7.05
N ASN A 314 -11.42 8.34 8.27
CA ASN A 314 -10.35 7.73 9.04
C ASN A 314 -10.87 7.10 10.35
N PRO A 315 -10.99 5.75 10.43
CA PRO A 315 -11.51 5.05 11.61
C PRO A 315 -10.59 5.13 12.84
N TYR A 316 -9.36 5.59 12.65
CA TYR A 316 -8.34 5.75 13.70
C TYR A 316 -8.38 7.13 14.38
N LEU A 317 -9.27 8.02 13.97
CA LEU A 317 -9.46 9.36 14.53
C LEU A 317 -10.87 9.52 15.08
N ALA A 318 -11.02 10.14 16.23
CA ALA A 318 -12.34 10.46 16.78
C ALA A 318 -13.09 11.42 15.84
N GLY A 319 -14.33 11.10 15.45
CA GLY A 319 -15.10 11.84 14.45
C GLY A 319 -14.53 11.73 13.02
N GLY A 320 -13.67 10.75 12.79
CA GLY A 320 -13.00 10.55 11.50
C GLY A 320 -13.84 9.83 10.46
N CYS A 321 -14.80 8.97 10.88
CA CYS A 321 -15.77 8.34 9.98
C CYS A 321 -17.01 9.22 9.85
N ARG A 322 -17.27 9.73 8.67
CA ARG A 322 -18.39 10.63 8.37
C ARG A 322 -19.39 9.96 7.44
N GLY A 323 -20.67 10.22 7.63
CA GLY A 323 -21.71 9.67 6.77
C GLY A 323 -21.48 10.07 5.32
N GLN A 324 -21.60 9.10 4.41
CA GLN A 324 -21.52 9.34 2.98
C GLN A 324 -22.67 10.24 2.55
N SER A 325 -22.38 11.34 1.90
CA SER A 325 -23.38 12.21 1.29
C SER A 325 -24.07 11.43 0.17
N ALA A 326 -25.41 11.41 0.14
CA ALA A 326 -26.23 10.70 -0.86
C ALA A 326 -25.88 11.07 -2.33
N CYS A 327 -25.10 12.13 -2.52
CA CYS A 327 -24.65 12.58 -3.85
C CYS A 327 -23.43 11.83 -4.39
N THR A 328 -22.71 11.04 -3.59
CA THR A 328 -21.51 10.31 -4.05
C THR A 328 -21.86 9.03 -4.82
N HIS A 329 -23.02 8.43 -4.61
CA HIS A 329 -23.45 7.21 -5.29
C HIS A 329 -23.81 7.37 -6.78
N LEU A 330 -23.82 8.59 -7.32
CA LEU A 330 -24.17 8.87 -8.73
C LEU A 330 -22.94 9.07 -9.64
N ARG A 331 -21.73 8.82 -9.16
CA ARG A 331 -20.48 9.01 -9.93
C ARG A 331 -19.76 7.71 -10.33
N ASN A 332 -20.36 6.55 -10.12
CA ASN A 332 -19.80 5.27 -10.60
C ASN A 332 -20.66 4.69 -11.73
#